data_04b8e853e14c12bdf728570e1f1eec38
#
_entry.id   04b8e853e14c12bdf728570e1f1eec38
#
_cell.length_a   1.000
_cell.length_b   1.000
_cell.length_c   1.000
_cell.angle_alpha   90.00
_cell.angle_beta   90.00
_cell.angle_gamma   90.00
#
_symmetry.space_group_name_H-M   'P 1'
#
loop_
_entity.id
_entity.type
_entity.pdbx_description
1 polymer ?
#
loop_
_entity_poly.entity_id
_entity_poly.type
_entity_poly.pdbx_seq_one_letter_code
_entity_poly.pdbx_strand_id
1 'polypeptide(L)'
;MINGIKPEITKKTLLDSKAPFGEAMDKFLNKLTENGKEYIKRYKLIDDVVFKIDGGTKFLKVKYFETRVSTNYETGEVTTTKDTKGSIHCFVDKNTGDIYKPAGWKAPYTKGNNAVRGSIYDESCYENTDLHGGWLYAK
;
A
#
# COMPACT_ATOMS: atom_id res chain seq x y z
N MET A 1 -20.00 6.84 16.14
CA MET A 1 -19.79 6.46 15.57
C MET A 1 -19.20 6.04 14.99
N ILE A 2 -18.92 5.94 14.97
CA ILE A 2 -18.28 5.74 14.39
C ILE A 2 -18.24 5.42 13.42
N ASN A 3 -18.37 5.44 13.21
CA ASN A 3 -18.42 5.23 12.00
C ASN A 3 -17.23 5.39 11.17
N GLY A 4 -16.09 5.65 11.50
CA GLY A 4 -14.90 5.84 10.76
C GLY A 4 -14.31 4.61 10.12
N ILE A 5 -14.77 3.49 10.48
CA ILE A 5 -14.24 2.24 9.98
C ILE A 5 -14.72 1.96 8.57
N LYS A 6 -13.82 1.60 7.68
CA LYS A 6 -14.15 1.24 6.32
C LYS A 6 -14.34 -0.25 6.19
N PRO A 7 -15.55 -0.72 5.92
CA PRO A 7 -15.82 -2.15 5.90
C PRO A 7 -15.12 -2.90 4.78
N GLU A 8 -14.80 -2.23 3.69
CA GLU A 8 -14.18 -2.91 2.56
C GLU A 8 -12.73 -3.31 2.81
N ILE A 9 -12.11 -2.78 3.86
CA ILE A 9 -10.74 -3.12 4.18
C ILE A 9 -10.76 -4.27 5.15
N THR A 10 -10.78 -5.48 4.64
CA THR A 10 -10.71 -6.70 5.44
C THR A 10 -11.37 -6.52 6.78
N LYS A 11 -12.66 -6.40 6.74
CA LYS A 11 -13.46 -6.06 7.89
C LYS A 11 -13.06 -6.77 9.18
N LYS A 12 -12.89 -8.08 9.09
CA LYS A 12 -12.52 -8.85 10.24
C LYS A 12 -11.20 -8.41 10.84
N THR A 13 -10.22 -8.15 9.98
CA THR A 13 -8.91 -7.71 10.44
C THR A 13 -9.00 -6.41 11.21
N LEU A 14 -9.78 -5.45 10.70
CA LEU A 14 -9.90 -4.16 11.36
C LEU A 14 -10.77 -4.22 12.60
N LEU A 15 -11.74 -5.13 12.64
CA LEU A 15 -12.56 -5.29 13.83
C LEU A 15 -11.79 -5.85 15.00
N ASP A 16 -10.75 -6.63 14.71
CA ASP A 16 -9.88 -7.16 15.76
C ASP A 16 -8.93 -6.09 16.25
N SER A 17 -8.95 -4.91 15.63
CA SER A 17 -8.07 -3.80 15.97
C SER A 17 -8.90 -2.67 16.55
N LYS A 18 -8.24 -1.74 17.22
CA LYS A 18 -8.92 -0.59 17.77
C LYS A 18 -9.41 0.31 16.65
N ALA A 19 -10.50 1.04 16.88
CA ALA A 19 -11.01 1.97 15.89
C ALA A 19 -9.96 2.96 15.40
N PRO A 20 -9.10 3.52 16.29
CA PRO A 20 -8.03 4.38 15.80
C PRO A 20 -7.11 3.72 14.79
N PHE A 21 -6.89 2.43 14.92
CA PHE A 21 -6.07 1.71 13.95
C PHE A 21 -6.75 1.70 12.57
N GLY A 22 -8.05 1.43 12.54
CA GLY A 22 -8.79 1.42 11.28
C GLY A 22 -8.76 2.76 10.58
N GLU A 23 -8.95 3.83 11.34
CA GLU A 23 -8.90 5.18 10.81
C GLU A 23 -7.51 5.53 10.27
N ALA A 24 -6.48 5.15 11.02
CA ALA A 24 -5.10 5.41 10.62
C ALA A 24 -4.74 4.64 9.35
N MET A 25 -5.19 3.38 9.26
CA MET A 25 -4.96 2.59 8.06
C MET A 25 -5.66 3.19 6.85
N ASP A 26 -6.89 3.69 7.03
CA ASP A 26 -7.60 4.35 5.95
C ASP A 26 -6.82 5.57 5.44
N LYS A 27 -6.35 6.39 6.35
CA LYS A 27 -5.56 7.57 5.98
C LYS A 27 -4.29 7.17 5.24
N PHE A 28 -3.61 6.14 5.74
CA PHE A 28 -2.38 5.67 5.13
C PHE A 28 -2.65 5.17 3.70
N LEU A 29 -3.66 4.33 3.52
CA LEU A 29 -4.01 3.81 2.21
C LEU A 29 -4.45 4.91 1.25
N ASN A 30 -5.22 5.87 1.75
CA ASN A 30 -5.66 6.99 0.93
C ASN A 30 -4.47 7.81 0.44
N LYS A 31 -3.50 8.01 1.31
CA LYS A 31 -2.30 8.77 0.94
C LYS A 31 -1.43 8.01 -0.06
N LEU A 32 -1.28 6.70 0.15
CA LEU A 32 -0.57 5.86 -0.82
C LEU A 32 -1.25 5.90 -2.18
N THR A 33 -2.57 5.83 -2.20
CA THR A 33 -3.33 5.87 -3.45
C THR A 33 -3.17 7.21 -4.13
N GLU A 34 -3.30 8.29 -3.38
CA GLU A 34 -3.16 9.65 -3.88
C GLU A 34 -1.78 9.87 -4.49
N ASN A 35 -0.75 9.52 -3.74
CA ASN A 35 0.62 9.68 -4.22
C ASN A 35 0.94 8.74 -5.37
N GLY A 36 0.39 7.54 -5.36
CA GLY A 36 0.54 6.58 -6.45
C GLY A 36 -0.05 7.10 -7.74
N LYS A 37 -1.25 7.70 -7.66
CA LYS A 37 -1.89 8.25 -8.84
C LYS A 37 -1.15 9.48 -9.38
N GLU A 38 -0.58 10.29 -8.50
CA GLU A 38 0.27 11.40 -8.94
C GLU A 38 1.51 10.89 -9.64
N TYR A 39 2.08 9.82 -9.13
CA TYR A 39 3.26 9.21 -9.72
C TYR A 39 2.98 8.75 -11.15
N ILE A 40 1.91 8.02 -11.37
CA ILE A 40 1.59 7.50 -12.70
C ILE A 40 1.21 8.63 -13.65
N LYS A 41 0.58 9.68 -13.15
CA LYS A 41 0.23 10.84 -13.95
C LYS A 41 1.49 11.55 -14.44
N ARG A 42 2.50 11.61 -13.59
CA ARG A 42 3.77 12.28 -13.93
C ARG A 42 4.61 11.48 -14.91
N TYR A 43 4.73 10.19 -14.68
CA TYR A 43 5.65 9.38 -15.46
C TYR A 43 4.99 8.60 -16.59
N LYS A 44 3.70 8.39 -16.52
CA LYS A 44 2.90 7.77 -17.59
C LYS A 44 3.37 6.39 -18.03
N LEU A 45 3.96 5.65 -17.10
CA LEU A 45 4.43 4.29 -17.37
C LEU A 45 3.35 3.25 -17.15
N ILE A 46 2.38 3.56 -16.33
CA ILE A 46 1.23 2.71 -16.04
C ILE A 46 -0.02 3.58 -16.08
N ASP A 47 -1.17 2.95 -16.27
CA ASP A 47 -2.42 3.68 -16.48
C ASP A 47 -3.26 3.80 -15.22
N ASP A 48 -3.12 2.84 -14.30
CA ASP A 48 -3.84 2.91 -13.04
C ASP A 48 -3.16 2.04 -12.00
N VAL A 49 -3.46 2.33 -10.74
CA VAL A 49 -2.94 1.56 -9.61
C VAL A 49 -4.00 1.48 -8.53
N VAL A 50 -4.08 0.32 -7.89
CA VAL A 50 -5.00 0.09 -6.77
C VAL A 50 -4.18 -0.52 -5.63
N PHE A 51 -4.37 -0.01 -4.42
CA PHE A 51 -3.76 -0.56 -3.23
C PHE A 51 -4.77 -1.43 -2.48
N LYS A 52 -4.31 -2.59 -2.02
CA LYS A 52 -5.15 -3.51 -1.25
C LYS A 52 -4.36 -4.07 -0.08
N ILE A 53 -5.10 -4.52 0.93
CA ILE A 53 -4.50 -5.09 2.13
C ILE A 53 -4.83 -6.56 2.21
N ASP A 54 -3.81 -7.39 2.46
CA ASP A 54 -4.02 -8.78 2.85
C ASP A 54 -3.81 -8.87 4.35
N GLY A 55 -4.75 -9.42 5.06
CA GLY A 55 -4.65 -9.59 6.51
C GLY A 55 -3.79 -10.78 6.86
N GLY A 56 -2.94 -10.60 7.87
CA GLY A 56 -2.14 -11.66 8.43
C GLY A 56 -2.38 -11.73 9.93
N THR A 57 -1.69 -12.65 10.59
CA THR A 57 -1.83 -12.82 12.03
C THR A 57 -1.26 -11.62 12.77
N LYS A 58 -0.06 -11.22 12.42
CA LYS A 58 0.63 -10.11 13.08
C LYS A 58 0.76 -8.91 12.18
N PHE A 59 0.98 -9.12 10.89
CA PHE A 59 1.25 -8.05 9.94
C PHE A 59 0.21 -8.01 8.85
N LEU A 60 -0.16 -6.79 8.45
CA LEU A 60 -0.93 -6.57 7.24
C LEU A 60 0.03 -6.35 6.10
N LYS A 61 -0.22 -7.02 4.99
CA LYS A 61 0.57 -6.85 3.78
C LYS A 61 -0.14 -5.83 2.89
N VAL A 62 0.53 -4.72 2.61
CA VAL A 62 0.00 -3.69 1.73
C VAL A 62 0.54 -3.93 0.33
N LYS A 63 -0.36 -4.23 -0.61
CA LYS A 63 -0.01 -4.57 -1.98
C LYS A 63 -0.55 -3.52 -2.94
N TYR A 64 0.07 -3.40 -4.09
CA TYR A 64 -0.47 -2.57 -5.15
C TYR A 64 -0.53 -3.37 -6.45
N PHE A 65 -1.53 -3.03 -7.26
CA PHE A 65 -1.83 -3.71 -8.52
C PHE A 65 -1.85 -2.67 -9.63
N GLU A 66 -1.11 -2.93 -10.69
CA GLU A 66 -0.97 -1.99 -11.80
C GLU A 66 -1.81 -2.41 -12.98
N THR A 67 -2.32 -1.43 -13.71
CA THR A 67 -3.00 -1.65 -14.98
C THR A 67 -2.22 -0.92 -16.06
N ARG A 68 -1.95 -1.61 -17.15
CA ARG A 68 -1.23 -1.04 -18.29
C ARG A 68 -2.05 -1.19 -19.56
N VAL A 69 -2.07 -0.15 -20.38
CA VAL A 69 -2.74 -0.17 -21.66
C VAL A 69 -1.69 -0.03 -22.74
N SER A 70 -1.76 -0.91 -23.72
CA SER A 70 -0.78 -0.95 -24.80
C SER A 70 -1.51 -0.86 -26.14
N THR A 71 -0.98 -0.08 -27.07
CA THR A 71 -1.57 0.07 -28.40
C THR A 71 -0.60 -0.47 -29.44
N ASN A 72 -1.11 -1.35 -30.30
CA ASN A 72 -0.35 -1.82 -31.46
C ASN A 72 -0.51 -0.77 -32.55
N TYR A 73 0.54 -0.04 -32.84
CA TYR A 73 0.44 1.05 -33.80
C TYR A 73 0.23 0.60 -35.23
N GLU A 74 0.54 -0.66 -35.54
CA GLU A 74 0.31 -1.19 -36.90
C GLU A 74 -1.14 -1.56 -37.11
N THR A 75 -1.80 -2.13 -36.11
CA THR A 75 -3.18 -2.61 -36.22
C THR A 75 -4.18 -1.72 -35.56
N GLY A 76 -3.74 -0.81 -34.67
CA GLY A 76 -4.63 0.01 -33.87
C GLY A 76 -5.25 -0.74 -32.71
N GLU A 77 -4.86 -1.97 -32.49
CA GLU A 77 -5.42 -2.78 -31.41
C GLU A 77 -4.94 -2.27 -30.06
N VAL A 78 -5.89 -2.20 -29.10
CA VAL A 78 -5.59 -1.76 -27.74
C VAL A 78 -5.73 -2.96 -26.80
N THR A 79 -4.68 -3.21 -26.01
CA THR A 79 -4.65 -4.31 -25.07
C THR A 79 -4.53 -3.76 -23.65
N THR A 80 -5.39 -4.21 -22.76
CA THR A 80 -5.32 -3.84 -21.34
C THR A 80 -4.81 -5.04 -20.55
N THR A 81 -3.73 -4.83 -19.80
CA THR A 81 -3.15 -5.87 -18.95
C THR A 81 -3.30 -5.46 -17.51
N LYS A 82 -3.95 -6.32 -16.71
CA LYS A 82 -4.12 -6.10 -15.28
C LYS A 82 -3.26 -7.07 -14.52
N ASP A 83 -2.52 -6.52 -13.56
CA ASP A 83 -1.70 -7.30 -12.65
C ASP A 83 -2.63 -8.07 -11.71
N THR A 84 -2.48 -9.38 -11.64
CA THR A 84 -3.34 -10.22 -10.81
C THR A 84 -2.67 -10.64 -9.50
N LYS A 85 -1.35 -10.63 -9.48
CA LYS A 85 -0.60 -11.03 -8.29
C LYS A 85 -0.29 -9.85 -7.39
N GLY A 86 -0.02 -8.72 -7.99
CA GLY A 86 0.34 -7.52 -7.26
C GLY A 86 1.80 -7.49 -6.86
N SER A 87 2.17 -6.39 -6.23
CA SER A 87 3.50 -6.19 -5.66
C SER A 87 3.33 -5.72 -4.24
N ILE A 88 4.33 -5.98 -3.41
CA ILE A 88 4.26 -5.55 -2.01
C ILE A 88 4.82 -4.15 -1.87
N HIS A 89 4.06 -3.27 -1.25
CA HIS A 89 4.55 -1.94 -0.91
C HIS A 89 5.23 -1.97 0.46
N CYS A 90 4.53 -2.49 1.47
CA CYS A 90 5.04 -2.53 2.84
C CYS A 90 4.24 -3.52 3.68
N PHE A 91 4.70 -3.70 4.92
CA PHE A 91 3.96 -4.43 5.94
C PHE A 91 3.67 -3.49 7.09
N VAL A 92 2.54 -3.69 7.76
CA VAL A 92 2.14 -2.89 8.92
C VAL A 92 1.85 -3.83 10.09
N ASP A 93 2.45 -3.57 11.24
CA ASP A 93 2.17 -4.34 12.45
C ASP A 93 0.77 -4.00 12.95
N LYS A 94 -0.08 -5.00 13.08
CA LYS A 94 -1.48 -4.82 13.49
C LYS A 94 -1.62 -4.26 14.90
N ASN A 95 -0.64 -4.53 15.75
CA ASN A 95 -0.71 -4.12 17.15
C ASN A 95 -0.15 -2.74 17.40
N THR A 96 0.88 -2.37 16.66
CA THR A 96 1.60 -1.11 16.92
C THR A 96 1.40 -0.05 15.85
N GLY A 97 1.02 -0.47 14.65
CA GLY A 97 0.93 0.46 13.53
C GLY A 97 2.26 0.77 12.88
N ASP A 98 3.32 0.10 13.30
CA ASP A 98 4.64 0.32 12.73
C ASP A 98 4.71 -0.18 11.30
N ILE A 99 5.40 0.57 10.45
CA ILE A 99 5.55 0.26 9.04
C ILE A 99 6.94 -0.32 8.79
N TYR A 100 6.98 -1.43 8.04
CA TYR A 100 8.22 -2.13 7.72
C TYR A 100 8.33 -2.31 6.22
N LYS A 101 9.57 -2.28 5.72
CA LYS A 101 9.81 -2.66 4.33
C LYS A 101 9.73 -4.19 4.22
N PRO A 102 9.43 -4.72 3.02
CA PRO A 102 9.38 -6.18 2.87
C PRO A 102 10.78 -6.78 2.90
N ALA A 103 10.91 -7.94 3.53
CA ALA A 103 12.09 -8.78 3.38
C ALA A 103 11.92 -9.68 2.18
N GLY A 104 10.67 -9.97 1.85
CA GLY A 104 10.28 -10.80 0.71
C GLY A 104 8.78 -10.82 0.62
N TRP A 105 8.27 -11.73 -0.16
CA TRP A 105 6.81 -11.80 -0.39
C TRP A 105 6.02 -12.12 0.88
N LYS A 106 6.59 -12.90 1.78
CA LYS A 106 5.83 -13.41 2.92
C LYS A 106 5.99 -12.65 4.21
N ALA A 107 7.06 -11.87 4.35
CA ALA A 107 7.38 -11.31 5.65
C ALA A 107 8.05 -9.96 5.57
N PRO A 108 7.87 -9.13 6.61
CA PRO A 108 8.57 -7.87 6.69
C PRO A 108 10.02 -8.05 7.15
N TYR A 109 10.82 -7.04 6.88
CA TYR A 109 12.21 -6.99 7.37
C TYR A 109 12.20 -6.37 8.76
N THR A 110 12.46 -7.17 9.77
CA THR A 110 12.35 -6.73 11.16
C THR A 110 13.68 -6.68 11.90
N LYS A 111 14.78 -6.82 11.20
CA LYS A 111 16.10 -6.87 11.83
C LYS A 111 16.76 -5.50 11.88
N GLY A 112 17.58 -5.30 12.91
CA GLY A 112 18.39 -4.09 13.05
C GLY A 112 17.66 -2.94 13.70
N ASN A 113 18.41 -1.88 13.95
CA ASN A 113 17.92 -0.73 14.69
C ASN A 113 16.93 0.13 13.91
N ASN A 114 16.99 0.05 12.57
CA ASN A 114 16.12 0.85 11.72
C ASN A 114 15.05 0.00 11.05
N ALA A 115 14.61 -1.07 11.70
CA ALA A 115 13.61 -1.95 11.14
C ALA A 115 12.29 -1.23 10.92
N VAL A 116 11.85 -0.44 11.91
CA VAL A 116 10.63 0.35 11.79
C VAL A 116 10.90 1.54 10.88
N ARG A 117 10.16 1.64 9.79
CA ARG A 117 10.36 2.69 8.78
C ARG A 117 9.38 3.84 8.90
N GLY A 118 8.38 3.70 9.75
CA GLY A 118 7.39 4.73 9.97
C GLY A 118 6.26 4.18 10.80
N SER A 119 5.21 4.97 10.92
CA SER A 119 4.01 4.56 11.65
C SER A 119 2.78 5.10 10.94
N ILE A 120 1.72 4.30 10.90
CA ILE A 120 0.46 4.77 10.32
C ILE A 120 -0.16 5.88 11.15
N TYR A 121 0.30 6.05 12.40
CA TYR A 121 -0.18 7.12 13.27
C TYR A 121 0.58 8.44 13.08
N ASP A 122 1.68 8.41 12.32
CA ASP A 122 2.48 9.61 12.08
C ASP A 122 2.39 9.97 10.60
N GLU A 123 1.47 10.87 10.27
CA GLU A 123 1.22 11.24 8.88
C GLU A 123 2.44 11.85 8.20
N SER A 124 3.31 12.48 8.98
CA SER A 124 4.49 13.12 8.39
C SER A 124 5.44 12.12 7.76
N CYS A 125 5.45 10.88 8.24
CA CYS A 125 6.38 9.88 7.72
C CYS A 125 5.96 9.34 6.35
N TYR A 126 4.69 9.51 5.97
CA TYR A 126 4.22 8.99 4.68
C TYR A 126 3.61 10.06 3.76
N GLU A 127 3.92 11.33 4.01
CA GLU A 127 3.45 12.39 3.15
C GLU A 127 3.97 12.26 1.72
N ASN A 128 5.20 11.83 1.57
CA ASN A 128 5.88 11.78 0.28
C ASN A 128 6.25 10.36 -0.12
N THR A 129 5.27 9.48 -0.06
CA THR A 129 5.49 8.10 -0.48
C THR A 129 5.52 8.02 -2.00
N ASP A 130 6.20 7.00 -2.51
CA ASP A 130 6.20 6.74 -3.94
C ASP A 130 5.45 5.43 -4.19
N LEU A 131 5.19 5.14 -5.46
CA LEU A 131 4.40 3.97 -5.82
C LEU A 131 5.05 2.66 -5.39
N HIS A 132 6.36 2.55 -5.54
CA HIS A 132 7.07 1.29 -5.37
C HIS A 132 7.64 1.06 -3.97
N GLY A 133 7.43 1.98 -3.06
CA GLY A 133 7.92 1.82 -1.71
C GLY A 133 9.36 2.23 -1.47
N GLY A 134 9.95 2.98 -2.40
CA GLY A 134 11.33 3.44 -2.26
C GLY A 134 11.55 4.29 -1.03
N TRP A 135 10.52 5.00 -0.58
CA TRP A 135 10.62 5.83 0.62
C TRP A 135 10.99 5.04 1.87
N LEU A 136 10.69 3.74 1.87
CA LEU A 136 11.02 2.87 3.00
C LEU A 136 12.51 2.60 3.12
N TYR A 137 13.25 2.82 2.05
CA TYR A 137 14.68 2.53 1.99
C TYR A 137 15.54 3.78 2.17
N ALA A 138 14.92 4.94 2.28
CA ALA A 138 15.64 6.20 2.39
C ALA A 138 16.15 6.49 3.80
N LYS A 139 15.85 5.62 4.75
CA LYS A 139 16.20 5.86 6.15
C LYS A 139 17.49 5.21 6.58
#